data_38849cad4688b94359bc570bca3db8f9
#
_entry.id   38849cad4688b94359bc570bca3db8f9
#
_cell.length_a   1.000
_cell.length_b   1.000
_cell.length_c   1.000
_cell.angle_alpha   90.00
_cell.angle_beta   90.00
_cell.angle_gamma   90.00
#
_symmetry.space_group_name_H-M   'P 1'
#
loop_
_entity.id
_entity.type
_entity.pdbx_description
1 polymer ?
#
loop_
_entity_poly.entity_id
_entity_poly.type
_entity_poly.pdbx_seq_one_letter_code
_entity_poly.pdbx_strand_id
1 'polypeptide(L)' 'MIVEVINTGTELLLGNVVNSHLAFFGKQLFPLGLRITRQVTVPDGEAIRDALLESFGRAEIVLVTGGLGPTT' A
#
# COMPACT_ATOMS: atom_id res chain seq x y z
N MET A 1 -16.01 -6.14 -1.67
CA MET A 1 -14.80 -6.53 -0.92
C MET A 1 -13.92 -5.31 -0.70
N ILE A 2 -13.47 -5.13 0.52
CA ILE A 2 -12.61 -3.98 0.85
C ILE A 2 -11.16 -4.35 0.62
N VAL A 3 -10.50 -3.57 -0.24
CA VAL A 3 -9.09 -3.76 -0.55
C VAL A 3 -8.35 -2.48 -0.16
N GLU A 4 -7.32 -2.63 0.68
CA GLU A 4 -6.50 -1.49 1.08
C GLU A 4 -5.06 -1.71 0.68
N VAL A 5 -4.38 -0.62 0.31
CA VAL A 5 -2.98 -0.66 -0.10
C VAL A 5 -2.18 0.22 0.85
N ILE A 6 -1.11 -0.34 1.36
CA ILE A 6 -0.15 0.40 2.18
C ILE A 6 1.13 0.52 1.39
N ASN A 7 1.48 1.75 1.04
CA ASN A 7 2.74 2.03 0.35
C ASN A 7 3.75 2.49 1.38
N THR A 8 4.93 1.93 1.35
CA THR A 8 5.98 2.30 2.30
C THR A 8 7.13 2.95 1.55
N GLY A 9 7.76 3.92 2.18
CA GLY A 9 8.90 4.59 1.61
C GLY A 9 8.86 6.08 1.85
N THR A 10 9.89 6.60 2.49
CA THR A 10 9.99 8.01 2.80
C THR A 10 9.99 8.86 1.53
N GLU A 11 10.61 8.38 0.46
CA GLU A 11 10.68 9.09 -0.80
C GLU A 11 9.30 9.37 -1.41
N LEU A 12 8.32 8.49 -1.16
CA LEU A 12 6.96 8.73 -1.63
C LEU A 12 6.30 9.86 -0.86
N LEU A 13 6.57 9.95 0.44
CA LEU A 13 6.04 11.00 1.28
C LEU A 13 6.62 12.37 0.92
N LEU A 14 7.87 12.36 0.47
CA LEU A 14 8.55 13.59 0.08
C LEU A 14 8.16 14.06 -1.32
N GLY A 15 7.39 13.25 -2.04
CA GLY A 15 6.97 13.60 -3.38
C GLY A 15 8.04 13.47 -4.43
N ASN A 16 9.13 12.77 -4.12
CA ASN A 16 10.25 12.61 -5.04
C ASN A 16 10.04 11.50 -6.07
N VAL A 17 9.06 10.64 -5.83
CA VAL A 17 8.82 9.47 -6.67
C VAL A 17 7.31 9.37 -6.92
N VAL A 18 6.95 9.06 -8.15
CA VAL A 18 5.55 8.81 -8.51
C VAL A 18 5.17 7.41 -8.02
N ASN A 19 4.00 7.30 -7.39
CA ASN A 19 3.54 6.00 -6.89
C ASN A 19 2.93 5.16 -8.02
N SER A 20 3.80 4.55 -8.82
CA SER A 20 3.35 3.71 -9.92
C SER A 20 2.80 2.36 -9.47
N HIS A 21 3.14 1.93 -8.26
CA HIS A 21 2.66 0.65 -7.74
C HIS A 21 1.14 0.67 -7.52
N LEU A 22 0.61 1.78 -7.05
CA LEU A 22 -0.82 1.91 -6.85
C LEU A 22 -1.58 1.77 -8.16
N ALA A 23 -1.10 2.44 -9.21
CA ALA A 23 -1.71 2.37 -10.53
C ALA A 23 -1.64 0.94 -11.09
N PHE A 24 -0.50 0.28 -10.89
CA PHE A 24 -0.32 -1.11 -11.33
C PHE A 24 -1.34 -2.04 -10.66
N PHE A 25 -1.47 -1.95 -9.35
CA PHE A 25 -2.40 -2.81 -8.63
C PHE A 25 -3.84 -2.55 -9.03
N GLY A 26 -4.21 -1.30 -9.19
CA GLY A 26 -5.56 -0.97 -9.64
C GLY A 26 -5.88 -1.62 -10.97
N LYS A 27 -4.92 -1.60 -11.88
CA LYS A 27 -5.08 -2.18 -13.20
C LYS A 27 -5.20 -3.70 -13.15
N GLN A 28 -4.42 -4.34 -12.27
CA GLN A 28 -4.45 -5.80 -12.13
C GLN A 28 -5.71 -6.30 -11.44
N LEU A 29 -6.23 -5.53 -10.50
CA LEU A 29 -7.40 -5.94 -9.73
C LEU A 29 -8.72 -5.70 -10.45
N PHE A 30 -8.74 -4.73 -11.34
CA PHE A 30 -9.97 -4.35 -12.04
C PHE A 30 -10.62 -5.52 -12.78
N PRO A 31 -9.89 -6.33 -13.57
CA PRO A 31 -10.49 -7.45 -14.25
C PRO A 31 -11.08 -8.51 -13.31
N LEU A 32 -10.65 -8.52 -12.06
CA LEU A 32 -11.14 -9.45 -11.06
C LEU A 32 -12.38 -8.92 -10.33
N GLY A 33 -12.85 -7.75 -10.72
CA GLY A 33 -13.98 -7.12 -10.06
C GLY A 33 -13.62 -6.49 -8.71
N LEU A 34 -12.34 -6.27 -8.48
CA LEU A 34 -11.87 -5.69 -7.23
C LEU A 34 -11.41 -4.26 -7.45
N ARG A 35 -11.67 -3.41 -6.48
CA ARG A 35 -11.20 -2.03 -6.52
C ARG A 35 -10.50 -1.69 -5.22
N ILE A 36 -9.44 -0.89 -5.34
CA ILE A 36 -8.75 -0.39 -4.16
C ILE A 36 -9.66 0.63 -3.50
N THR A 37 -10.05 0.33 -2.27
CA THR A 37 -10.98 1.16 -1.51
C THR A 37 -10.25 2.28 -0.77
N ARG A 38 -9.03 2.00 -0.34
CA ARG A 38 -8.24 2.98 0.40
C ARG A 38 -6.77 2.73 0.15
N GLN A 39 -6.01 3.81 0.13
CA GLN A 39 -4.56 3.77 -0.01
C GLN A 39 -3.95 4.68 1.04
N VAL A 40 -2.86 4.26 1.63
CA VAL A 40 -2.11 5.08 2.57
C VAL A 40 -0.62 4.90 2.31
N THR A 41 0.13 5.98 2.45
CA THR A 41 1.57 5.95 2.32
C THR A 41 2.17 6.25 3.69
N VAL A 42 3.07 5.40 4.15
CA VAL A 42 3.68 5.54 5.46
C VAL A 42 5.21 5.44 5.34
N PRO A 43 5.93 6.07 6.27
CA PRO A 43 7.38 5.91 6.28
C PRO A 43 7.76 4.49 6.68
N ASP A 44 8.97 4.09 6.33
CA ASP A 44 9.49 2.80 6.76
C ASP A 44 9.61 2.76 8.27
N GLY A 45 9.47 1.56 8.83
CA GLY A 45 9.61 1.36 10.25
C GLY A 45 8.30 1.01 10.94
N GLU A 46 8.13 1.47 12.18
CA GLU A 46 6.99 1.08 13.00
C GLU A 46 5.64 1.54 12.45
N ALA A 47 5.62 2.60 11.64
CA ALA A 47 4.39 3.08 11.05
C ALA A 47 3.75 2.02 10.14
N ILE A 48 4.55 1.14 9.56
CA ILE A 48 4.04 0.06 8.73
C ILE A 48 3.19 -0.89 9.57
N ARG A 49 3.67 -1.23 10.76
CA ARG A 49 2.94 -2.12 11.66
C ARG A 49 1.61 -1.52 12.07
N ASP A 50 1.60 -0.25 12.45
CA ASP A 50 0.37 0.40 12.88
C ASP A 50 -0.63 0.47 11.74
N ALA A 51 -0.17 0.78 10.52
CA ALA A 51 -1.04 0.82 9.36
C ALA A 51 -1.62 -0.56 9.04
N LEU A 52 -0.81 -1.62 9.16
CA LEU A 52 -1.28 -2.98 8.94
C LEU A 52 -2.37 -3.37 9.92
N LEU A 53 -2.15 -3.10 11.21
CA LEU A 53 -3.13 -3.46 12.23
C LEU A 53 -4.44 -2.72 12.01
N GLU A 54 -4.38 -1.47 11.63
CA GLU A 54 -5.56 -0.69 11.34
C GLU A 54 -6.30 -1.24 10.13
N SER A 55 -5.57 -1.54 9.05
CA SER A 55 -6.19 -2.05 7.83
C SER A 55 -6.80 -3.43 8.03
N PHE A 56 -6.15 -4.30 8.79
CA PHE A 56 -6.70 -5.62 9.08
C PHE A 56 -8.02 -5.57 9.85
N GLY A 57 -8.27 -4.47 10.54
CA GLY A 57 -9.52 -4.28 11.26
C GLY A 57 -10.72 -4.03 10.36
N ARG A 58 -10.51 -3.72 9.07
CA ARG A 58 -11.64 -3.41 8.18
C ARG A 58 -11.53 -3.98 6.77
N ALA A 59 -10.35 -4.36 6.30
CA ALA A 59 -10.18 -4.82 4.92
C ALA A 59 -10.10 -6.34 4.84
N GLU A 60 -10.61 -6.89 3.75
CA GLU A 60 -10.46 -8.31 3.46
C GLU A 60 -9.12 -8.60 2.80
N ILE A 61 -8.60 -7.64 2.04
CA ILE A 61 -7.30 -7.78 1.37
C ILE A 61 -6.47 -6.55 1.68
N VAL A 62 -5.24 -6.79 2.13
CA VAL A 62 -4.29 -5.72 2.39
C VAL A 62 -3.03 -6.00 1.57
N LEU A 63 -2.68 -5.05 0.71
CA LEU A 63 -1.48 -5.14 -0.12
C LEU A 63 -0.45 -4.16 0.42
N VAL A 64 0.77 -4.64 0.60
CA VAL A 64 1.86 -3.78 1.08
C VAL A 64 2.92 -3.71 0.00
N THR A 65 3.33 -2.49 -0.34
CA THR A 65 4.35 -2.26 -1.37
C THR A 65 5.44 -1.35 -0.83
N GLY A 66 6.63 -1.45 -1.41
CA GLY A 66 7.73 -0.58 -1.08
C GLY A 66 8.81 -1.30 -0.27
N GLY A 67 9.70 -0.51 0.32
CA GLY A 67 10.90 -1.01 0.95
C GLY A 67 10.65 -1.83 2.20
N LEU A 68 10.35 -3.09 2.03
CA LEU A 68 10.13 -3.99 3.16
C LEU A 68 11.45 -4.52 3.72
N GLY A 69 12.53 -3.88 3.40
CA GLY A 69 13.82 -4.26 3.88
C GLY A 69 14.91 -3.90 2.88
N PRO A 70 16.16 -4.00 3.29
CA PRO A 70 17.25 -3.70 2.38
C PRO A 70 17.27 -4.69 1.23
N THR A 71 17.35 -4.17 0.05
CA THR A 71 17.47 -4.98 -1.15
C THR A 71 18.95 -5.16 -1.44
N THR A 72 19.57 -5.94 -0.69
CA THR A 72 20.97 -6.20 -0.95
C THR A 72 21.16 -7.45 -1.77
#